data_f5a410eeb5486cc010b298ea975b3f84
#
_entry.id   f5a410eeb5486cc010b298ea975b3f84
#
_cell.length_a   1.000
_cell.length_b   1.000
_cell.length_c   1.000
_cell.angle_alpha   90.00
_cell.angle_beta   90.00
_cell.angle_gamma   90.00
#
_symmetry.space_group_name_H-M   'P 1'
#
loop_
_entity.id
_entity.type
_entity.pdbx_description
1 polymer ?
#
loop_
_entity_poly.entity_id
_entity_poly.type
_entity_poly.pdbx_seq_one_letter_code
_entity_poly.pdbx_strand_id
1 'polypeptide(L)'
;MGEIKEDTDGYVHSGIKSLNVTTDFSYSLENLYHARWGVKYAYEVYDLVSQGEEMRVRHEPVNQVSVYYDNLLRISPEFSVQVGVHGVAYCPQHHRSYYSIQPRLSVKYFPSERNLLYLNFSKMEQFYHFLRFDSFSLPTDFRMPSIDGFKPRSSEHYEMGWKHFMNSGQCEVSVYYKMRRNVLALRPDTWVEDEGWQKYLMVGNGDSYGVKGYLYQRWKRWSLQLSYAYSRSREWFGELPEKGKVPSLYDVPHQLGGALSYQLTTYSSFSAGGMLRSGKVRFWNEDYEPLSVEDFREKREPLNYRVDVGYSYRKSFGDKLLLLRLGVYNVVGNPSEEDILSFYSVHWSGNCLPYGSLSFKF
;
A
#
# COMPACT_ATOMS: atom_id res chain seq x y z
N MET A 1 -5.65 2.98 -20.14
CA MET A 1 -4.85 3.31 -21.34
C MET A 1 -4.89 4.82 -21.47
N GLY A 2 -3.85 5.49 -21.06
CA GLY A 2 -3.74 6.95 -21.12
C GLY A 2 -2.52 7.30 -21.96
N GLU A 3 -2.73 7.93 -23.12
CA GLU A 3 -1.71 8.62 -23.85
C GLU A 3 -1.74 10.09 -23.41
N ILE A 4 -0.63 10.61 -22.93
CA ILE A 4 -0.44 12.05 -22.69
C ILE A 4 0.52 12.54 -23.74
N LYS A 5 0.03 13.38 -24.66
CA LYS A 5 0.87 14.13 -25.59
C LYS A 5 1.08 15.51 -25.00
N GLU A 6 2.30 15.84 -24.65
CA GLU A 6 2.72 17.23 -24.44
C GLU A 6 3.32 17.80 -25.73
N ASP A 7 3.11 19.09 -25.97
CA ASP A 7 3.50 19.84 -27.18
C ASP A 7 5.02 20.03 -27.34
N THR A 8 5.82 19.45 -26.51
CA THR A 8 7.28 19.36 -26.63
C THR A 8 7.65 17.91 -26.80
N ASP A 9 7.75 17.44 -28.01
CA ASP A 9 8.33 16.17 -28.53
C ASP A 9 8.57 14.98 -27.61
N GLY A 10 7.88 14.89 -26.45
CA GLY A 10 8.04 13.89 -25.44
C GLY A 10 6.75 13.14 -25.07
N TYR A 11 6.77 11.82 -25.20
CA TYR A 11 5.69 11.02 -24.66
C TYR A 11 6.23 9.94 -23.72
N VAL A 12 5.48 9.65 -22.68
CA VAL A 12 5.71 8.49 -21.82
C VAL A 12 4.50 7.58 -21.93
N HIS A 13 4.74 6.33 -22.28
CA HIS A 13 3.71 5.31 -22.38
C HIS A 13 4.03 4.17 -21.43
N SER A 14 3.07 3.79 -20.58
CA SER A 14 3.16 2.59 -19.74
C SER A 14 1.85 1.81 -19.83
N GLY A 15 1.94 0.59 -20.31
CA GLY A 15 0.80 -0.30 -20.47
C GLY A 15 1.11 -1.73 -20.04
N ILE A 16 0.12 -2.39 -19.44
CA ILE A 16 0.16 -3.83 -19.17
C ILE A 16 -1.14 -4.43 -19.68
N LYS A 17 -1.01 -5.41 -20.57
CA LYS A 17 -2.13 -6.28 -20.97
C LYS A 17 -1.98 -7.60 -20.23
N SER A 18 -3.03 -8.09 -19.59
CA SER A 18 -2.96 -9.34 -18.83
C SER A 18 -4.14 -10.25 -19.10
N LEU A 19 -3.85 -11.55 -19.21
CA LEU A 19 -4.81 -12.64 -19.19
C LEU A 19 -4.51 -13.51 -17.97
N ASN A 20 -5.48 -13.71 -17.10
CA ASN A 20 -5.30 -14.50 -15.88
C ASN A 20 -6.32 -15.65 -15.85
N VAL A 21 -5.83 -16.85 -15.58
CA VAL A 21 -6.64 -18.04 -15.33
C VAL A 21 -6.27 -18.58 -13.95
N THR A 22 -7.27 -18.78 -13.10
CA THR A 22 -7.07 -19.28 -11.73
C THR A 22 -8.02 -20.42 -11.46
N THR A 23 -7.52 -21.46 -10.83
CA THR A 23 -8.30 -22.59 -10.33
C THR A 23 -7.98 -22.80 -8.86
N ASP A 24 -9.00 -22.76 -8.03
CA ASP A 24 -8.92 -22.87 -6.59
C ASP A 24 -9.69 -24.09 -6.08
N PHE A 25 -9.11 -24.79 -5.13
CA PHE A 25 -9.72 -25.91 -4.42
C PHE A 25 -9.67 -25.65 -2.93
N SER A 26 -10.69 -26.11 -2.21
CA SER A 26 -10.71 -26.06 -0.77
C SER A 26 -11.25 -27.37 -0.20
N TYR A 27 -10.69 -27.77 0.93
CA TYR A 27 -11.13 -28.94 1.69
C TYR A 27 -11.23 -28.54 3.16
N SER A 28 -12.33 -28.90 3.80
CA SER A 28 -12.57 -28.65 5.22
C SER A 28 -12.98 -29.94 5.91
N LEU A 29 -12.32 -30.25 7.01
CA LEU A 29 -12.70 -31.33 7.89
C LEU A 29 -13.16 -30.72 9.22
N GLU A 30 -14.49 -30.64 9.38
CA GLU A 30 -15.14 -30.01 10.53
C GLU A 30 -14.52 -28.64 10.87
N ASN A 31 -14.27 -28.39 12.16
CA ASN A 31 -13.59 -27.20 12.64
C ASN A 31 -12.08 -27.39 12.88
N LEU A 32 -11.52 -28.56 12.58
CA LEU A 32 -10.14 -28.92 12.91
C LEU A 32 -9.15 -28.52 11.82
N TYR A 33 -9.52 -28.75 10.58
CA TYR A 33 -8.60 -28.62 9.47
C TYR A 33 -9.25 -27.93 8.27
N HIS A 34 -8.55 -26.97 7.69
CA HIS A 34 -8.96 -26.35 6.45
C HIS A 34 -7.73 -26.21 5.54
N ALA A 35 -7.79 -26.83 4.36
CA ALA A 35 -6.78 -26.71 3.32
C ALA A 35 -7.34 -25.94 2.13
N ARG A 36 -6.50 -25.11 1.53
CA ARG A 36 -6.78 -24.43 0.28
C ARG A 36 -5.55 -24.50 -0.63
N TRP A 37 -5.75 -24.87 -1.89
CA TRP A 37 -4.67 -24.92 -2.87
C TRP A 37 -5.19 -24.48 -4.23
N GLY A 38 -4.28 -24.11 -5.10
CA GLY A 38 -4.67 -23.70 -6.43
C GLY A 38 -3.48 -23.44 -7.33
N VAL A 39 -3.82 -23.24 -8.60
CA VAL A 39 -2.89 -22.89 -9.66
C VAL A 39 -3.39 -21.64 -10.33
N LYS A 40 -2.49 -20.69 -10.55
CA LYS A 40 -2.75 -19.50 -11.35
C LYS A 40 -1.76 -19.45 -12.50
N TYR A 41 -2.28 -19.24 -13.69
CA TYR A 41 -1.51 -18.86 -14.87
C TYR A 41 -1.81 -17.40 -15.22
N ALA A 42 -0.80 -16.61 -15.46
CA ALA A 42 -0.91 -15.25 -15.96
C ALA A 42 -0.02 -15.07 -17.20
N TYR A 43 -0.60 -14.53 -18.25
CA TYR A 43 0.14 -14.04 -19.41
C TYR A 43 0.04 -12.51 -19.39
N GLU A 44 1.18 -11.85 -19.35
CA GLU A 44 1.28 -10.40 -19.24
C GLU A 44 2.18 -9.87 -20.35
N VAL A 45 1.81 -8.74 -20.94
CA VAL A 45 2.63 -8.03 -21.92
C VAL A 45 2.90 -6.64 -21.39
N TYR A 46 4.16 -6.33 -21.17
CA TYR A 46 4.62 -5.03 -20.68
C TYR A 46 5.06 -4.16 -21.84
N ASP A 47 4.52 -2.96 -21.88
CA ASP A 47 4.96 -1.88 -22.77
C ASP A 47 5.33 -0.68 -21.92
N LEU A 48 6.60 -0.31 -21.89
CA LEU A 48 7.11 0.87 -21.22
C LEU A 48 8.02 1.60 -22.21
N VAL A 49 7.66 2.83 -22.53
CA VAL A 49 8.45 3.69 -23.42
C VAL A 49 8.54 5.06 -22.77
N SER A 50 9.75 5.54 -22.54
CA SER A 50 10.03 6.92 -22.15
C SER A 50 10.68 7.65 -23.31
N GLN A 51 10.47 8.95 -23.38
CA GLN A 51 11.04 9.81 -24.41
C GLN A 51 12.58 9.74 -24.42
N GLY A 52 13.16 9.97 -25.58
CA GLY A 52 14.60 10.04 -25.76
C GLY A 52 15.29 8.70 -25.98
N GLU A 53 14.56 7.66 -26.35
CA GLU A 53 15.10 6.30 -26.60
C GLU A 53 15.75 5.60 -25.39
N GLU A 54 15.86 6.27 -24.27
CA GLU A 54 16.69 5.85 -23.14
C GLU A 54 16.07 4.75 -22.27
N MET A 55 14.75 4.72 -22.16
CA MET A 55 14.07 3.63 -21.44
C MET A 55 13.00 2.98 -22.31
N ARG A 56 13.32 1.83 -22.91
CA ARG A 56 12.40 1.07 -23.75
C ARG A 56 12.29 -0.37 -23.29
N VAL A 57 11.14 -0.74 -22.74
CA VAL A 57 10.68 -2.11 -22.62
C VAL A 57 9.51 -2.25 -23.58
N ARG A 58 9.78 -2.59 -24.84
CA ARG A 58 8.75 -2.75 -25.85
C ARG A 58 8.31 -4.20 -25.91
N HIS A 59 7.01 -4.39 -25.69
CA HIS A 59 6.33 -5.64 -25.99
C HIS A 59 7.01 -6.86 -25.36
N GLU A 60 7.29 -6.80 -24.05
CA GLU A 60 7.86 -7.93 -23.33
C GLU A 60 6.76 -8.86 -22.81
N PRO A 61 6.55 -10.01 -23.44
CA PRO A 61 5.61 -11.01 -22.99
C PRO A 61 6.21 -11.81 -21.84
N VAL A 62 5.41 -12.04 -20.83
CA VAL A 62 5.78 -12.79 -19.63
C VAL A 62 4.73 -13.86 -19.35
N ASN A 63 5.21 -15.08 -19.15
CA ASN A 63 4.40 -16.18 -18.64
C ASN A 63 4.70 -16.37 -17.17
N GLN A 64 3.68 -16.34 -16.32
CA GLN A 64 3.82 -16.62 -14.90
C GLN A 64 2.93 -17.77 -14.50
N VAL A 65 3.49 -18.78 -13.88
CA VAL A 65 2.79 -19.91 -13.26
C VAL A 65 2.99 -19.84 -11.77
N SER A 66 1.90 -19.94 -11.02
CA SER A 66 1.95 -19.94 -9.57
C SER A 66 1.15 -21.13 -9.03
N VAL A 67 1.70 -21.79 -8.02
CA VAL A 67 1.03 -22.86 -7.27
C VAL A 67 1.07 -22.49 -5.81
N TYR A 68 -0.05 -22.61 -5.12
CA TYR A 68 -0.08 -22.35 -3.69
C TYR A 68 -0.78 -23.47 -2.92
N TYR A 69 -0.40 -23.60 -1.67
CA TYR A 69 -1.00 -24.50 -0.70
C TYR A 69 -1.01 -23.85 0.67
N ASP A 70 -2.18 -23.67 1.25
CA ASP A 70 -2.41 -23.09 2.57
C ASP A 70 -3.16 -24.08 3.45
N ASN A 71 -2.71 -24.25 4.70
CA ASN A 71 -3.33 -25.11 5.69
C ASN A 71 -3.62 -24.31 6.95
N LEU A 72 -4.82 -24.41 7.47
CA LEU A 72 -5.18 -24.01 8.81
C LEU A 72 -5.47 -25.26 9.64
N LEU A 73 -4.69 -25.45 10.71
CA LEU A 73 -4.87 -26.50 11.69
C LEU A 73 -5.27 -25.87 13.03
N ARG A 74 -6.42 -26.25 13.55
CA ARG A 74 -6.85 -25.93 14.92
C ARG A 74 -6.49 -27.08 15.84
N ILE A 75 -5.41 -26.89 16.61
CA ILE A 75 -4.85 -27.91 17.50
C ILE A 75 -5.72 -28.03 18.76
N SER A 76 -6.25 -26.90 19.23
CA SER A 76 -7.24 -26.80 20.30
C SER A 76 -8.15 -25.59 20.05
N PRO A 77 -9.22 -25.41 20.83
CA PRO A 77 -10.05 -24.20 20.78
C PRO A 77 -9.24 -22.91 20.96
N GLU A 78 -8.16 -22.99 21.75
CA GLU A 78 -7.31 -21.85 22.08
C GLU A 78 -6.14 -21.67 21.11
N PHE A 79 -5.74 -22.71 20.36
CA PHE A 79 -4.50 -22.69 19.57
C PHE A 79 -4.71 -23.13 18.13
N SER A 80 -4.33 -22.27 17.21
CA SER A 80 -4.35 -22.57 15.78
C SER A 80 -3.08 -22.13 15.06
N VAL A 81 -2.70 -22.91 14.06
CA VAL A 81 -1.53 -22.66 13.21
C VAL A 81 -1.98 -22.68 11.75
N GLN A 82 -1.58 -21.68 11.01
CA GLN A 82 -1.74 -21.65 9.56
C GLN A 82 -0.36 -21.66 8.92
N VAL A 83 -0.13 -22.61 8.04
CA VAL A 83 1.11 -22.74 7.25
C VAL A 83 0.74 -22.72 5.78
N GLY A 84 1.44 -21.92 5.01
CA GLY A 84 1.24 -21.85 3.57
C GLY A 84 2.56 -21.72 2.80
N VAL A 85 2.53 -22.13 1.56
CA VAL A 85 3.62 -21.96 0.62
C VAL A 85 3.06 -21.54 -0.75
N HIS A 86 3.74 -20.61 -1.40
CA HIS A 86 3.41 -20.16 -2.73
C HIS A 86 4.66 -20.25 -3.60
N GLY A 87 4.63 -21.12 -4.60
CA GLY A 87 5.68 -21.27 -5.60
C GLY A 87 5.33 -20.48 -6.85
N VAL A 88 6.27 -19.74 -7.41
CA VAL A 88 6.10 -18.95 -8.63
C VAL A 88 7.23 -19.21 -9.59
N ALA A 89 6.89 -19.47 -10.84
CA ALA A 89 7.78 -19.44 -12.00
C ALA A 89 7.40 -18.22 -12.85
N TYR A 90 8.32 -17.28 -12.99
CA TYR A 90 8.19 -16.07 -13.79
C TYR A 90 9.13 -16.17 -14.98
N CYS A 91 8.58 -16.24 -16.17
CA CYS A 91 9.29 -16.58 -17.41
C CYS A 91 9.08 -15.47 -18.47
N PRO A 92 9.88 -14.39 -18.46
CA PRO A 92 9.93 -13.45 -19.56
C PRO A 92 10.39 -14.14 -20.85
N GLN A 93 9.89 -13.73 -22.00
CA GLN A 93 10.19 -14.42 -23.26
C GLN A 93 11.63 -14.20 -23.71
N HIS A 94 12.17 -12.99 -23.50
CA HIS A 94 13.50 -12.61 -24.03
C HIS A 94 14.57 -12.52 -22.93
N HIS A 95 14.21 -12.79 -21.67
CA HIS A 95 15.09 -12.62 -20.53
C HIS A 95 15.12 -13.86 -19.63
N ARG A 96 16.00 -13.82 -18.63
CA ARG A 96 16.16 -14.92 -17.66
C ARG A 96 14.91 -15.12 -16.83
N SER A 97 14.50 -16.39 -16.68
CA SER A 97 13.41 -16.77 -15.78
C SER A 97 13.82 -16.70 -14.31
N TYR A 98 12.85 -16.40 -13.45
CA TYR A 98 13.00 -16.36 -12.00
C TYR A 98 12.03 -17.35 -11.35
N TYR A 99 12.51 -18.01 -10.28
CA TYR A 99 11.72 -18.95 -9.48
C TYR A 99 11.71 -18.50 -8.03
N SER A 100 10.56 -18.59 -7.39
CA SER A 100 10.37 -18.12 -6.04
C SER A 100 9.60 -19.12 -5.20
N ILE A 101 10.02 -19.28 -3.93
CA ILE A 101 9.28 -20.00 -2.89
C ILE A 101 8.97 -19.00 -1.79
N GLN A 102 7.69 -18.84 -1.48
CA GLN A 102 7.16 -17.80 -0.60
C GLN A 102 6.39 -18.45 0.57
N PRO A 103 7.09 -18.85 1.63
CA PRO A 103 6.46 -19.42 2.81
C PRO A 103 5.71 -18.37 3.62
N ARG A 104 4.66 -18.81 4.31
CA ARG A 104 3.89 -18.03 5.28
C ARG A 104 3.52 -18.87 6.49
N LEU A 105 3.55 -18.24 7.66
CA LEU A 105 3.18 -18.84 8.93
C LEU A 105 2.34 -17.86 9.73
N SER A 106 1.25 -18.31 10.29
CA SER A 106 0.46 -17.55 11.26
C SER A 106 0.12 -18.45 12.44
N VAL A 107 0.49 -18.03 13.62
CA VAL A 107 0.17 -18.71 14.88
C VAL A 107 -0.77 -17.83 15.68
N LYS A 108 -1.86 -18.39 16.18
CA LYS A 108 -2.85 -17.70 17.03
C LYS A 108 -3.06 -18.47 18.31
N TYR A 109 -3.00 -17.76 19.42
CA TYR A 109 -3.24 -18.30 20.74
C TYR A 109 -4.23 -17.43 21.50
N PHE A 110 -5.29 -18.05 22.00
CA PHE A 110 -6.33 -17.43 22.82
C PHE A 110 -6.12 -17.83 24.28
N PRO A 111 -5.34 -17.08 25.08
CA PRO A 111 -5.19 -17.36 26.50
C PRO A 111 -6.50 -17.21 27.28
N SER A 112 -7.47 -16.54 26.71
CA SER A 112 -8.86 -16.45 27.18
C SER A 112 -9.77 -16.08 26.02
N GLU A 113 -11.08 -16.20 26.17
CA GLU A 113 -12.07 -15.81 25.17
C GLU A 113 -11.96 -14.35 24.73
N ARG A 114 -11.35 -13.51 25.57
CA ARG A 114 -11.21 -12.06 25.32
C ARG A 114 -9.84 -11.65 24.79
N ASN A 115 -8.86 -12.54 24.80
CA ASN A 115 -7.50 -12.20 24.42
C ASN A 115 -7.01 -13.10 23.30
N LEU A 116 -6.42 -12.51 22.30
CA LEU A 116 -5.73 -13.19 21.20
C LEU A 116 -4.30 -12.66 21.11
N LEU A 117 -3.34 -13.56 21.19
CA LEU A 117 -1.95 -13.34 20.81
C LEU A 117 -1.72 -13.94 19.42
N TYR A 118 -0.99 -13.24 18.57
CA TYR A 118 -0.65 -13.78 17.26
C TYR A 118 0.78 -13.47 16.85
N LEU A 119 1.32 -14.36 16.04
CA LEU A 119 2.62 -14.23 15.38
C LEU A 119 2.43 -14.53 13.89
N ASN A 120 2.90 -13.63 13.03
CA ASN A 120 2.84 -13.80 11.60
C ASN A 120 4.24 -13.68 10.99
N PHE A 121 4.54 -14.56 10.06
CA PHE A 121 5.68 -14.49 9.17
C PHE A 121 5.23 -14.68 7.74
N SER A 122 5.77 -13.90 6.81
CA SER A 122 5.57 -14.12 5.38
C SER A 122 6.77 -13.66 4.58
N LYS A 123 7.15 -14.45 3.59
CA LYS A 123 8.03 -14.04 2.51
C LYS A 123 7.21 -13.86 1.24
N MET A 124 7.44 -12.76 0.53
CA MET A 124 6.75 -12.43 -0.72
C MET A 124 7.76 -11.92 -1.74
N GLU A 125 7.50 -12.21 -3.01
CA GLU A 125 8.27 -11.66 -4.11
C GLU A 125 7.35 -11.01 -5.15
N GLN A 126 7.79 -9.88 -5.68
CA GLN A 126 7.10 -9.10 -6.68
C GLN A 126 7.97 -9.05 -7.92
N PHE A 127 7.42 -9.47 -9.04
CA PHE A 127 8.14 -9.63 -10.31
C PHE A 127 8.07 -8.39 -11.20
N TYR A 128 7.66 -7.28 -10.67
CA TYR A 128 7.75 -5.95 -11.29
C TYR A 128 8.12 -4.92 -10.24
N HIS A 129 8.68 -3.80 -10.69
CA HIS A 129 9.09 -2.70 -9.85
C HIS A 129 8.24 -1.48 -10.18
N PHE A 130 7.91 -0.69 -9.17
CA PHE A 130 7.35 0.63 -9.35
C PHE A 130 8.50 1.64 -9.44
N LEU A 131 8.59 2.33 -10.55
CA LEU A 131 9.52 3.43 -10.75
C LEU A 131 8.73 4.73 -10.72
N ARG A 132 9.11 5.64 -9.85
CA ARG A 132 8.54 6.98 -9.74
C ARG A 132 9.50 7.97 -10.35
N PHE A 133 9.03 8.73 -11.33
CA PHE A 133 9.74 9.85 -11.92
C PHE A 133 9.21 11.13 -11.28
N ASP A 134 10.02 11.75 -10.42
CA ASP A 134 9.61 12.96 -9.67
C ASP A 134 9.45 14.21 -10.57
N SER A 135 10.02 14.19 -11.78
CA SER A 135 9.92 15.31 -12.73
C SER A 135 8.57 15.41 -13.46
N PHE A 136 7.69 14.41 -13.31
CA PHE A 136 6.37 14.45 -13.92
C PHE A 136 5.32 14.41 -12.82
N SER A 137 4.43 15.39 -12.80
CA SER A 137 3.27 15.46 -11.89
C SER A 137 2.22 14.36 -12.11
N LEU A 138 2.63 13.20 -12.63
CA LEU A 138 1.75 12.07 -12.87
C LEU A 138 1.59 11.24 -11.61
N PRO A 139 0.37 10.95 -11.16
CA PRO A 139 0.12 10.15 -9.96
C PRO A 139 0.35 8.64 -10.18
N THR A 140 0.95 8.23 -11.30
CA THR A 140 1.09 6.82 -11.68
C THR A 140 2.55 6.41 -11.68
N ASP A 141 2.90 5.46 -10.80
CA ASP A 141 4.18 4.78 -10.86
C ASP A 141 4.27 3.91 -12.12
N PHE A 142 5.42 3.93 -12.79
CA PHE A 142 5.70 3.04 -13.91
C PHE A 142 5.98 1.62 -13.42
N ARG A 143 5.37 0.63 -14.07
CA ARG A 143 5.56 -0.78 -13.74
C ARG A 143 6.60 -1.40 -14.68
N MET A 144 7.79 -1.55 -14.17
CA MET A 144 8.89 -2.20 -14.87
C MET A 144 8.96 -3.68 -14.52
N PRO A 145 8.90 -4.62 -15.48
CA PRO A 145 9.06 -6.05 -15.21
C PRO A 145 10.48 -6.38 -14.70
N SER A 146 10.62 -7.52 -14.00
CA SER A 146 11.92 -8.02 -13.54
C SER A 146 12.66 -8.68 -14.69
N ILE A 147 13.42 -7.89 -15.44
CA ILE A 147 14.20 -8.26 -16.64
C ILE A 147 15.60 -7.62 -16.57
N ASP A 148 16.46 -7.88 -17.52
CA ASP A 148 17.79 -7.24 -17.70
C ASP A 148 18.69 -7.24 -16.46
N GLY A 149 18.62 -8.34 -15.68
CA GLY A 149 19.42 -8.47 -14.46
C GLY A 149 18.76 -7.89 -13.21
N PHE A 150 17.68 -7.13 -13.33
CA PHE A 150 16.90 -6.65 -12.20
C PHE A 150 16.06 -7.77 -11.62
N LYS A 151 16.53 -8.30 -10.48
CA LYS A 151 15.89 -9.43 -9.79
C LYS A 151 14.54 -9.01 -9.19
N PRO A 152 13.58 -9.94 -9.04
CA PRO A 152 12.34 -9.67 -8.31
C PRO A 152 12.60 -9.07 -6.93
N ARG A 153 11.80 -8.07 -6.58
CA ARG A 153 11.83 -7.46 -5.25
C ARG A 153 11.30 -8.46 -4.24
N SER A 154 12.07 -8.78 -3.21
CA SER A 154 11.63 -9.67 -2.14
C SER A 154 11.38 -8.91 -0.85
N SER A 155 10.45 -9.43 -0.05
CA SER A 155 10.09 -8.89 1.25
C SER A 155 9.85 -10.01 2.25
N GLU A 156 10.49 -9.93 3.40
CA GLU A 156 10.23 -10.75 4.58
C GLU A 156 9.56 -9.90 5.63
N HIS A 157 8.42 -10.34 6.14
CA HIS A 157 7.60 -9.62 7.11
C HIS A 157 7.37 -10.46 8.34
N TYR A 158 7.67 -9.90 9.51
CA TYR A 158 7.47 -10.45 10.84
C TYR A 158 6.54 -9.53 11.60
N GLU A 159 5.51 -10.07 12.20
CA GLU A 159 4.56 -9.30 12.99
C GLU A 159 4.14 -10.12 14.21
N MET A 160 4.07 -9.45 15.36
CA MET A 160 3.53 -9.99 16.59
C MET A 160 2.51 -9.00 17.15
N GLY A 161 1.39 -9.51 17.65
CA GLY A 161 0.35 -8.64 18.18
C GLY A 161 -0.49 -9.28 19.26
N TRP A 162 -1.16 -8.40 19.96
CA TRP A 162 -2.16 -8.71 20.97
C TRP A 162 -3.45 -7.97 20.66
N LYS A 163 -4.56 -8.70 20.75
CA LYS A 163 -5.90 -8.18 20.56
C LYS A 163 -6.77 -8.54 21.75
N HIS A 164 -7.47 -7.55 22.29
CA HIS A 164 -8.41 -7.71 23.38
C HIS A 164 -9.83 -7.39 22.90
N PHE A 165 -10.73 -8.33 23.15
CA PHE A 165 -12.16 -8.18 22.86
C PHE A 165 -12.91 -7.72 24.11
N MET A 166 -13.49 -6.53 24.02
CA MET A 166 -14.36 -5.95 25.05
C MET A 166 -15.82 -6.27 24.72
N ASN A 167 -16.74 -6.08 25.68
CA ASN A 167 -18.17 -6.36 25.44
C ASN A 167 -18.77 -5.57 24.26
N SER A 168 -18.27 -4.38 23.99
CA SER A 168 -18.79 -3.52 22.91
C SER A 168 -17.66 -2.90 22.08
N GLY A 169 -16.53 -3.57 21.98
CA GLY A 169 -15.38 -3.04 21.27
C GLY A 169 -14.21 -4.00 21.22
N GLN A 170 -13.09 -3.50 20.74
CA GLN A 170 -11.82 -4.21 20.71
C GLN A 170 -10.66 -3.23 20.69
N CYS A 171 -9.54 -3.65 21.26
CA CYS A 171 -8.26 -2.98 21.05
C CYS A 171 -7.22 -3.97 20.54
N GLU A 172 -6.27 -3.46 19.77
CA GLU A 172 -5.20 -4.25 19.18
C GLU A 172 -3.91 -3.43 19.19
N VAL A 173 -2.82 -4.09 19.55
CA VAL A 173 -1.47 -3.53 19.44
C VAL A 173 -0.61 -4.56 18.74
N SER A 174 0.15 -4.15 17.73
CA SER A 174 1.12 -5.01 17.08
C SER A 174 2.42 -4.28 16.81
N VAL A 175 3.51 -5.04 16.76
CA VAL A 175 4.83 -4.61 16.34
C VAL A 175 5.24 -5.42 15.12
N TYR A 176 5.96 -4.77 14.21
CA TYR A 176 6.42 -5.45 13.01
C TYR A 176 7.82 -5.05 12.62
N TYR A 177 8.47 -5.96 11.90
CA TYR A 177 9.72 -5.74 11.21
C TYR A 177 9.64 -6.31 9.80
N LYS A 178 10.07 -5.54 8.80
CA LYS A 178 10.02 -5.90 7.39
C LYS A 178 11.37 -5.63 6.75
N MET A 179 11.94 -6.65 6.11
CA MET A 179 13.13 -6.53 5.27
C MET A 179 12.73 -6.54 3.80
N ARG A 180 13.39 -5.71 3.01
CA ARG A 180 13.17 -5.62 1.56
C ARG A 180 14.52 -5.79 0.85
N ARG A 181 14.55 -6.58 -0.22
CA ARG A 181 15.72 -6.77 -1.07
C ARG A 181 15.38 -6.46 -2.51
N ASN A 182 16.37 -6.10 -3.30
CA ASN A 182 16.22 -5.70 -4.70
C ASN A 182 15.22 -4.53 -4.86
N VAL A 183 15.34 -3.51 -4.02
CA VAL A 183 14.61 -2.25 -4.16
C VAL A 183 15.25 -1.47 -5.29
N LEU A 184 14.46 -1.01 -6.26
CA LEU A 184 14.94 -0.13 -7.32
C LEU A 184 14.63 1.32 -6.99
N ALA A 185 15.59 2.19 -7.27
CA ALA A 185 15.42 3.64 -7.25
C ALA A 185 16.12 4.26 -8.45
N LEU A 186 15.67 5.44 -8.84
CA LEU A 186 16.37 6.24 -9.85
C LEU A 186 17.63 6.85 -9.24
N ARG A 187 18.67 6.95 -10.04
CA ARG A 187 19.94 7.59 -9.67
C ARG A 187 19.78 9.11 -9.74
N PRO A 188 20.09 9.86 -8.69
CA PRO A 188 19.82 11.30 -8.63
C PRO A 188 20.68 12.15 -9.59
N ASP A 189 21.87 11.68 -10.02
CA ASP A 189 22.90 12.53 -10.66
C ASP A 189 23.20 12.12 -12.12
N THR A 190 22.35 11.37 -12.79
CA THR A 190 22.67 10.89 -14.13
C THR A 190 21.97 11.67 -15.23
N TRP A 191 22.66 12.70 -15.71
CA TRP A 191 22.57 13.18 -17.10
C TRP A 191 23.61 12.37 -17.90
N VAL A 192 23.34 11.09 -18.19
CA VAL A 192 24.29 10.27 -18.95
C VAL A 192 23.87 10.26 -20.40
N GLU A 193 24.65 10.90 -21.23
CA GLU A 193 24.62 10.73 -22.65
C GLU A 193 25.16 9.31 -22.99
N ASP A 194 24.43 8.55 -23.77
CA ASP A 194 24.86 7.37 -24.55
C ASP A 194 25.02 5.98 -23.90
N GLU A 195 24.55 5.69 -22.71
CA GLU A 195 24.72 4.32 -22.17
C GLU A 195 23.47 3.76 -21.50
N GLY A 196 22.65 3.04 -22.21
CA GLY A 196 21.52 2.19 -21.79
C GLY A 196 20.79 2.53 -20.48
N TRP A 197 19.49 2.51 -20.48
CA TRP A 197 18.58 2.89 -19.38
C TRP A 197 18.85 2.20 -18.03
N GLN A 198 19.53 1.04 -18.03
CA GLN A 198 19.87 0.29 -16.82
C GLN A 198 20.77 1.11 -15.86
N LYS A 199 21.56 2.04 -16.38
CA LYS A 199 22.45 2.89 -15.58
C LYS A 199 21.72 3.97 -14.77
N TYR A 200 20.49 4.29 -15.15
CA TYR A 200 19.65 5.22 -14.38
C TYR A 200 19.05 4.58 -13.12
N LEU A 201 19.21 3.28 -12.95
CA LEU A 201 18.64 2.54 -11.84
C LEU A 201 19.69 2.06 -10.86
N MET A 202 19.41 2.22 -9.58
CA MET A 202 20.19 1.65 -8.48
C MET A 202 19.42 0.50 -7.85
N VAL A 203 20.16 -0.55 -7.49
CA VAL A 203 19.63 -1.69 -6.75
C VAL A 203 20.05 -1.57 -5.28
N GLY A 204 19.07 -1.62 -4.40
CA GLY A 204 19.30 -1.50 -2.96
C GLY A 204 18.50 -2.48 -2.14
N ASN A 205 18.60 -2.29 -0.84
CA ASN A 205 17.82 -3.00 0.15
C ASN A 205 17.10 -1.99 1.06
N GLY A 206 16.15 -2.47 1.85
CA GLY A 206 15.43 -1.63 2.81
C GLY A 206 14.97 -2.39 4.03
N ASP A 207 14.75 -1.66 5.10
CA ASP A 207 14.06 -2.16 6.29
C ASP A 207 12.89 -1.24 6.65
N SER A 208 11.90 -1.81 7.32
CA SER A 208 10.84 -1.02 7.94
C SER A 208 10.44 -1.69 9.24
N TYR A 209 10.22 -0.90 10.28
CA TYR A 209 9.73 -1.38 11.57
C TYR A 209 8.75 -0.39 12.17
N GLY A 210 7.90 -0.89 13.02
CA GLY A 210 6.92 -0.01 13.63
C GLY A 210 6.01 -0.69 14.64
N VAL A 211 5.15 0.14 15.22
CA VAL A 211 4.11 -0.24 16.16
C VAL A 211 2.78 0.27 15.62
N LYS A 212 1.74 -0.57 15.67
CA LYS A 212 0.38 -0.21 15.30
C LYS A 212 -0.52 -0.39 16.50
N GLY A 213 -1.41 0.57 16.74
CA GLY A 213 -2.46 0.53 17.73
C GLY A 213 -3.81 0.77 17.07
N TYR A 214 -4.81 0.02 17.48
CA TYR A 214 -6.17 0.19 17.05
C TYR A 214 -7.12 0.07 18.24
N LEU A 215 -8.11 0.94 18.31
CA LEU A 215 -9.18 0.92 19.30
C LEU A 215 -10.51 1.15 18.61
N TYR A 216 -11.45 0.25 18.84
CA TYR A 216 -12.85 0.45 18.55
C TYR A 216 -13.65 0.26 19.81
N GLN A 217 -14.51 1.21 20.16
CA GLN A 217 -15.38 1.12 21.31
C GLN A 217 -16.72 1.76 21.00
N ARG A 218 -17.79 1.06 21.38
CA ARG A 218 -19.16 1.55 21.33
C ARG A 218 -19.74 1.59 22.74
N TRP A 219 -20.35 2.74 23.10
CA TRP A 219 -21.03 2.90 24.36
C TRP A 219 -22.30 3.75 24.17
N LYS A 220 -23.43 3.20 24.52
CA LYS A 220 -24.75 3.84 24.33
C LYS A 220 -24.92 4.31 22.87
N ARG A 221 -24.97 5.63 22.68
CA ARG A 221 -25.15 6.29 21.37
C ARG A 221 -23.85 6.68 20.69
N TRP A 222 -22.71 6.46 21.31
CA TRP A 222 -21.40 6.81 20.81
C TRP A 222 -20.70 5.61 20.23
N SER A 223 -19.94 5.81 19.14
CA SER A 223 -18.93 4.88 18.67
C SER A 223 -17.65 5.63 18.37
N LEU A 224 -16.55 5.14 18.87
CA LEU A 224 -15.20 5.67 18.69
C LEU A 224 -14.36 4.63 17.95
N GLN A 225 -13.63 5.11 16.95
CA GLN A 225 -12.58 4.35 16.28
C GLN A 225 -11.31 5.21 16.29
N LEU A 226 -10.19 4.62 16.75
CA LEU A 226 -8.87 5.25 16.72
C LEU A 226 -7.88 4.27 16.14
N SER A 227 -6.96 4.77 15.35
CA SER A 227 -5.81 4.03 14.83
C SER A 227 -4.57 4.90 14.92
N TYR A 228 -3.48 4.33 15.40
CA TYR A 228 -2.19 4.99 15.44
C TYR A 228 -1.13 4.04 14.90
N ALA A 229 -0.24 4.55 14.08
CA ALA A 229 0.93 3.83 13.62
C ALA A 229 2.18 4.73 13.78
N TYR A 230 3.19 4.14 14.40
CA TYR A 230 4.56 4.62 14.30
C TYR A 230 5.32 3.69 13.39
N SER A 231 6.00 4.23 12.38
CA SER A 231 6.82 3.44 11.45
C SER A 231 8.07 4.19 11.04
N ARG A 232 9.14 3.44 10.82
CA ARG A 232 10.35 3.91 10.16
C ARG A 232 10.65 3.01 8.99
N SER A 233 10.86 3.61 7.83
CA SER A 233 11.20 2.92 6.60
C SER A 233 12.48 3.51 6.02
N ARG A 234 13.50 2.68 5.80
CA ARG A 234 14.82 3.10 5.34
C ARG A 234 15.27 2.23 4.19
N GLU A 235 16.10 2.81 3.35
CA GLU A 235 16.71 2.14 2.20
C GLU A 235 18.20 2.43 2.17
N TRP A 236 18.99 1.58 1.54
CA TRP A 236 20.41 1.77 1.30
C TRP A 236 20.81 1.17 -0.02
N PHE A 237 21.63 1.90 -0.75
CA PHE A 237 22.14 1.57 -2.07
C PHE A 237 23.65 1.53 -2.01
N GLY A 238 24.25 0.41 -2.44
CA GLY A 238 25.71 0.24 -2.36
C GLY A 238 26.51 1.15 -3.29
N GLU A 239 25.85 1.71 -4.27
CA GLU A 239 26.44 2.59 -5.30
C GLU A 239 26.46 4.06 -4.89
N LEU A 240 25.74 4.46 -3.83
CA LEU A 240 25.80 5.82 -3.34
C LEU A 240 27.14 6.06 -2.60
N PRO A 241 27.75 7.25 -2.79
CA PRO A 241 29.03 7.61 -2.13
C PRO A 241 28.95 7.49 -0.62
N GLU A 242 27.79 7.78 -0.05
CA GLU A 242 27.52 7.66 1.37
C GLU A 242 26.88 6.30 1.67
N LYS A 243 27.65 5.40 2.24
CA LYS A 243 27.23 4.04 2.66
C LYS A 243 26.21 4.04 3.82
N GLY A 244 25.25 4.95 3.82
CA GLY A 244 24.30 5.12 4.89
C GLY A 244 22.88 4.63 4.56
N LYS A 245 22.09 4.39 5.61
CA LYS A 245 20.65 4.17 5.48
C LYS A 245 19.94 5.52 5.34
N VAL A 246 19.22 5.72 4.26
CA VAL A 246 18.39 6.90 4.01
C VAL A 246 16.92 6.59 4.26
N PRO A 247 16.09 7.56 4.65
CA PRO A 247 14.64 7.35 4.71
C PRO A 247 14.10 6.95 3.33
N SER A 248 13.15 6.02 3.32
CA SER A 248 12.41 5.68 2.09
C SER A 248 11.50 6.83 1.66
N LEU A 249 11.23 6.97 0.37
CA LEU A 249 10.22 7.89 -0.19
C LEU A 249 8.86 7.83 0.52
N TYR A 250 8.51 6.65 1.04
CA TYR A 250 7.24 6.38 1.71
C TYR A 250 7.36 6.41 3.24
N ASP A 251 8.46 6.98 3.80
CA ASP A 251 8.65 7.05 5.24
C ASP A 251 7.78 8.15 5.85
N VAL A 252 6.68 7.76 6.49
CA VAL A 252 5.78 8.62 7.25
C VAL A 252 5.78 8.13 8.70
N PRO A 253 6.60 8.71 9.59
CA PRO A 253 6.80 8.17 10.94
C PRO A 253 5.56 8.07 11.80
N HIS A 254 4.71 9.05 11.80
CA HIS A 254 3.52 9.08 12.65
C HIS A 254 2.26 9.22 11.80
N GLN A 255 1.30 8.34 12.03
CA GLN A 255 -0.02 8.37 11.42
C GLN A 255 -1.06 8.12 12.51
N LEU A 256 -1.97 9.07 12.68
CA LEU A 256 -3.12 8.97 13.57
C LEU A 256 -4.38 9.12 12.75
N GLY A 257 -5.31 8.21 12.89
CA GLY A 257 -6.63 8.28 12.30
C GLY A 257 -7.70 8.07 13.37
N GLY A 258 -8.82 8.76 13.25
CA GLY A 258 -9.91 8.61 14.19
C GLY A 258 -11.27 8.96 13.60
N ALA A 259 -12.31 8.34 14.15
CA ALA A 259 -13.69 8.69 13.87
C ALA A 259 -14.53 8.57 15.14
N LEU A 260 -15.37 9.57 15.37
CA LEU A 260 -16.35 9.60 16.43
C LEU A 260 -17.72 9.75 15.80
N SER A 261 -18.66 8.88 16.17
CA SER A 261 -20.04 8.96 15.70
C SER A 261 -21.00 9.02 16.89
N TYR A 262 -22.04 9.81 16.74
CA TYR A 262 -23.14 9.93 17.71
C TYR A 262 -24.48 9.64 17.04
N GLN A 263 -25.19 8.65 17.60
CA GLN A 263 -26.53 8.28 17.15
C GLN A 263 -27.55 9.28 17.72
N LEU A 264 -28.02 10.19 16.89
CA LEU A 264 -29.02 11.21 17.29
C LEU A 264 -30.40 10.60 17.54
N THR A 265 -30.84 9.79 16.56
CA THR A 265 -32.13 9.07 16.62
C THR A 265 -31.90 7.65 16.11
N THR A 266 -32.94 6.81 16.10
CA THR A 266 -32.89 5.48 15.49
C THR A 266 -32.49 5.52 14.02
N TYR A 267 -32.74 6.62 13.34
CA TYR A 267 -32.56 6.76 11.89
C TYR A 267 -31.41 7.69 11.49
N SER A 268 -30.89 8.49 12.43
CA SER A 268 -29.92 9.52 12.10
C SER A 268 -28.70 9.51 13.00
N SER A 269 -27.55 9.78 12.42
CA SER A 269 -26.27 9.89 13.14
C SER A 269 -25.46 11.07 12.62
N PHE A 270 -24.68 11.64 13.52
CA PHE A 270 -23.64 12.61 13.21
C PHE A 270 -22.27 11.97 13.40
N SER A 271 -21.32 12.28 12.53
CA SER A 271 -19.95 11.75 12.61
C SER A 271 -18.93 12.84 12.36
N ALA A 272 -17.81 12.75 13.06
CA ALA A 272 -16.61 13.50 12.81
C ALA A 272 -15.45 12.50 12.64
N GLY A 273 -14.68 12.65 11.60
CA GLY A 273 -13.50 11.84 11.33
C GLY A 273 -12.31 12.76 11.11
N GLY A 274 -11.10 12.23 11.32
CA GLY A 274 -9.91 13.00 11.09
C GLY A 274 -8.68 12.11 10.94
N MET A 275 -7.67 12.68 10.33
CA MET A 275 -6.34 12.07 10.24
C MET A 275 -5.28 13.12 10.51
N LEU A 276 -4.14 12.65 11.02
CA LEU A 276 -2.93 13.42 11.20
C LEU A 276 -1.76 12.52 10.86
N ARG A 277 -0.85 12.99 10.03
CA ARG A 277 0.37 12.26 9.68
C ARG A 277 1.56 13.22 9.59
N SER A 278 2.72 12.77 10.01
CA SER A 278 3.96 13.50 9.81
C SER A 278 4.27 13.61 8.31
N GLY A 279 4.97 14.66 7.93
CA GLY A 279 5.38 14.89 6.55
C GLY A 279 6.26 13.78 6.00
N LYS A 280 6.14 13.54 4.71
CA LYS A 280 7.06 12.70 3.91
C LYS A 280 8.44 13.36 3.84
N VAL A 281 9.43 12.59 3.47
CA VAL A 281 10.77 13.11 3.19
C VAL A 281 10.73 13.89 1.88
N ARG A 282 11.36 15.06 1.84
CA ARG A 282 11.58 15.82 0.61
C ARG A 282 12.90 15.41 -0.03
N PHE A 283 12.89 15.29 -1.36
CA PHE A 283 14.06 14.94 -2.18
C PHE A 283 14.60 16.15 -2.96
N TRP A 284 13.81 17.21 -3.06
CA TRP A 284 14.13 18.44 -3.79
C TRP A 284 14.03 19.64 -2.86
N ASN A 285 14.90 20.62 -3.07
CA ASN A 285 14.77 21.92 -2.40
C ASN A 285 13.64 22.75 -3.04
N GLU A 286 13.44 23.98 -2.55
CA GLU A 286 12.43 24.91 -3.08
C GLU A 286 12.75 25.35 -4.51
N ASP A 287 14.00 25.22 -4.95
CA ASP A 287 14.49 25.57 -6.29
C ASP A 287 14.50 24.35 -7.23
N TYR A 288 13.89 23.24 -6.84
CA TYR A 288 13.85 21.97 -7.58
C TYR A 288 15.23 21.33 -7.82
N GLU A 289 16.21 21.65 -7.02
CA GLU A 289 17.49 20.98 -7.02
C GLU A 289 17.49 19.76 -6.11
N PRO A 290 18.15 18.64 -6.50
CA PRO A 290 18.24 17.46 -5.66
C PRO A 290 18.96 17.78 -4.34
N LEU A 291 18.38 17.32 -3.25
CA LEU A 291 18.97 17.49 -1.92
C LEU A 291 20.16 16.54 -1.73
N SER A 292 21.16 16.96 -0.97
CA SER A 292 22.22 16.06 -0.53
C SER A 292 21.67 14.95 0.38
N VAL A 293 22.41 13.85 0.52
CA VAL A 293 21.95 12.72 1.39
C VAL A 293 21.80 13.14 2.85
N GLU A 294 22.56 14.14 3.30
CA GLU A 294 22.44 14.70 4.65
C GLU A 294 21.13 15.48 4.80
N ASP A 295 20.75 16.26 3.80
CA ASP A 295 19.51 17.02 3.78
C ASP A 295 18.27 16.12 3.73
N PHE A 296 18.31 14.95 3.07
CA PHE A 296 17.23 13.96 3.07
C PHE A 296 16.87 13.43 4.45
N ARG A 297 17.79 13.44 5.40
CA ARG A 297 17.54 12.97 6.76
C ARG A 297 16.71 13.93 7.58
N GLU A 298 16.74 15.21 7.25
CA GLU A 298 16.22 16.31 8.07
C GLU A 298 15.00 17.00 7.46
N LYS A 299 14.94 17.14 6.13
CA LYS A 299 13.86 17.89 5.47
C LYS A 299 12.64 17.02 5.20
N ARG A 300 11.54 17.40 5.80
CA ARG A 300 10.22 16.77 5.63
C ARG A 300 9.19 17.79 5.22
N GLU A 301 8.15 17.31 4.54
CA GLU A 301 6.94 18.10 4.32
C GLU A 301 6.31 18.52 5.66
N PRO A 302 5.52 19.58 5.68
CA PRO A 302 4.73 19.95 6.84
C PRO A 302 3.82 18.82 7.33
N LEU A 303 3.38 18.93 8.58
CA LEU A 303 2.38 18.04 9.15
C LEU A 303 1.10 18.11 8.33
N ASN A 304 0.63 16.95 7.87
CA ASN A 304 -0.63 16.82 7.16
C ASN A 304 -1.73 16.40 8.13
N TYR A 305 -2.83 17.16 8.16
CA TYR A 305 -3.98 16.84 8.98
C TYR A 305 -5.29 17.25 8.29
N ARG A 306 -6.34 16.53 8.59
CA ARG A 306 -7.68 16.79 8.05
C ARG A 306 -8.74 16.37 9.05
N VAL A 307 -9.81 17.16 9.12
CA VAL A 307 -11.03 16.84 9.86
C VAL A 307 -12.22 16.93 8.92
N ASP A 308 -13.02 15.89 8.92
CA ASP A 308 -14.25 15.76 8.12
C ASP A 308 -15.45 15.65 9.06
N VAL A 309 -16.60 16.19 8.66
CA VAL A 309 -17.85 16.02 9.40
C VAL A 309 -18.95 15.52 8.48
N GLY A 310 -19.86 14.74 9.04
CA GLY A 310 -20.92 14.15 8.25
C GLY A 310 -22.18 13.87 9.06
N TYR A 311 -23.31 13.95 8.37
CA TYR A 311 -24.62 13.55 8.84
C TYR A 311 -25.15 12.43 7.95
N SER A 312 -25.72 11.39 8.55
CA SER A 312 -26.39 10.35 7.81
C SER A 312 -27.79 10.09 8.37
N TYR A 313 -28.74 9.92 7.46
CA TYR A 313 -30.11 9.51 7.76
C TYR A 313 -30.41 8.22 7.00
N ARG A 314 -30.86 7.18 7.72
CA ARG A 314 -31.18 5.88 7.16
C ARG A 314 -32.55 5.43 7.68
N LYS A 315 -33.52 5.20 6.78
CA LYS A 315 -34.83 4.72 7.15
C LYS A 315 -35.29 3.61 6.21
N SER A 316 -35.72 2.50 6.77
CA SER A 316 -36.34 1.39 6.04
C SER A 316 -37.85 1.55 6.04
N PHE A 317 -38.49 1.23 4.90
CA PHE A 317 -39.92 1.23 4.69
C PHE A 317 -40.28 -0.14 4.08
N GLY A 318 -40.49 -1.14 4.93
CA GLY A 318 -40.57 -2.54 4.46
C GLY A 318 -39.24 -2.95 3.83
N ASP A 319 -39.30 -3.43 2.58
CA ASP A 319 -38.11 -3.87 1.82
C ASP A 319 -37.31 -2.72 1.19
N LYS A 320 -37.83 -1.49 1.29
CA LYS A 320 -37.23 -0.29 0.70
C LYS A 320 -36.35 0.43 1.71
N LEU A 321 -35.22 0.98 1.26
CA LEU A 321 -34.25 1.68 2.08
C LEU A 321 -33.96 3.06 1.50
N LEU A 322 -34.21 4.10 2.30
CA LEU A 322 -33.77 5.49 2.04
C LEU A 322 -32.49 5.76 2.82
N LEU A 323 -31.45 6.24 2.14
CA LEU A 323 -30.18 6.66 2.71
C LEU A 323 -29.84 8.07 2.20
N LEU A 324 -29.77 9.03 3.10
CA LEU A 324 -29.28 10.39 2.85
C LEU A 324 -27.94 10.55 3.59
N ARG A 325 -26.92 11.07 2.91
CA ARG A 325 -25.65 11.47 3.50
C ARG A 325 -25.33 12.90 3.09
N LEU A 326 -24.96 13.71 4.05
CA LEU A 326 -24.51 15.09 3.87
C LEU A 326 -23.23 15.27 4.67
N GLY A 327 -22.28 16.04 4.17
CA GLY A 327 -21.06 16.29 4.93
C GLY A 327 -20.15 17.31 4.28
N VAL A 328 -19.06 17.55 4.97
CA VAL A 328 -18.00 18.44 4.51
C VAL A 328 -16.67 17.75 4.74
N TYR A 329 -15.91 17.57 3.67
CA TYR A 329 -14.51 17.15 3.75
C TYR A 329 -13.62 18.34 4.08
N ASN A 330 -12.60 18.09 4.87
CA ASN A 330 -11.56 19.05 5.22
C ASN A 330 -12.13 20.36 5.80
N VAL A 331 -12.97 20.25 6.85
CA VAL A 331 -13.48 21.43 7.59
C VAL A 331 -12.32 22.22 8.20
N VAL A 332 -11.31 21.48 8.68
CA VAL A 332 -10.05 22.01 9.19
C VAL A 332 -8.94 21.08 8.72
N GLY A 333 -7.95 21.61 8.04
CA GLY A 333 -6.83 20.78 7.61
C GLY A 333 -5.81 21.51 6.75
N ASN A 334 -4.66 20.89 6.65
CA ASN A 334 -3.58 21.24 5.75
C ASN A 334 -3.38 20.04 4.80
N PRO A 335 -4.12 19.97 3.68
CA PRO A 335 -3.94 18.91 2.70
C PRO A 335 -2.54 19.00 2.09
N SER A 336 -1.88 17.86 1.86
CA SER A 336 -0.64 17.85 1.07
C SER A 336 -0.96 18.19 -0.39
N GLU A 337 0.01 18.73 -1.12
CA GLU A 337 -0.12 19.03 -2.54
C GLU A 337 -0.54 17.80 -3.37
N GLU A 338 -0.15 16.60 -2.95
CA GLU A 338 -0.56 15.33 -3.57
C GLU A 338 -2.04 14.96 -3.32
N ASP A 339 -2.64 15.46 -2.24
CA ASP A 339 -4.07 15.26 -1.96
C ASP A 339 -4.97 16.22 -2.78
N ILE A 340 -4.36 17.24 -3.37
CA ILE A 340 -5.02 18.10 -4.34
C ILE A 340 -4.91 17.38 -5.67
N LEU A 341 -6.02 16.89 -6.19
CA LEU A 341 -6.13 16.38 -7.55
C LEU A 341 -5.71 17.50 -8.52
N SER A 342 -4.43 17.55 -8.85
CA SER A 342 -3.85 18.53 -9.78
C SER A 342 -4.20 18.25 -11.24
N PHE A 343 -5.19 17.38 -11.50
CA PHE A 343 -5.61 17.04 -12.85
C PHE A 343 -6.31 18.16 -13.63
N TYR A 344 -6.79 19.17 -12.94
CA TYR A 344 -7.27 20.40 -13.56
C TYR A 344 -6.84 21.55 -12.67
N SER A 345 -6.28 22.57 -13.26
CA SER A 345 -5.90 23.86 -12.67
C SER A 345 -7.09 24.64 -12.05
N VAL A 346 -7.97 23.95 -11.36
CA VAL A 346 -8.96 24.55 -10.50
C VAL A 346 -8.31 24.72 -9.14
N HIS A 347 -7.66 25.83 -8.93
CA HIS A 347 -7.27 26.33 -7.63
C HIS A 347 -8.58 26.58 -6.83
N TRP A 348 -9.09 25.51 -6.21
CA TRP A 348 -10.04 25.66 -5.13
C TRP A 348 -9.27 26.21 -3.93
N SER A 349 -9.27 27.50 -3.79
CA SER A 349 -8.72 28.21 -2.62
C SER A 349 -9.53 27.94 -1.33
N GLY A 350 -10.54 27.09 -1.39
CA GLY A 350 -11.38 26.71 -0.26
C GLY A 350 -10.99 25.36 0.31
N ASN A 351 -10.55 25.33 1.56
CA ASN A 351 -10.17 24.10 2.25
C ASN A 351 -11.33 23.12 2.50
N CYS A 352 -12.58 23.50 2.28
CA CYS A 352 -13.78 22.72 2.58
C CYS A 352 -14.49 22.26 1.31
N LEU A 353 -14.74 20.96 1.18
CA LEU A 353 -15.50 20.37 0.08
C LEU A 353 -16.82 19.76 0.60
N PRO A 354 -17.98 20.41 0.39
CA PRO A 354 -19.26 19.83 0.75
C PRO A 354 -19.62 18.68 -0.18
N TYR A 355 -20.26 17.64 0.36
CA TYR A 355 -20.79 16.53 -0.42
C TYR A 355 -22.19 16.15 0.04
N GLY A 356 -22.96 15.57 -0.87
CA GLY A 356 -24.27 15.01 -0.58
C GLY A 356 -24.55 13.79 -1.44
N SER A 357 -25.20 12.81 -0.86
CA SER A 357 -25.69 11.65 -1.60
C SER A 357 -27.06 11.22 -1.11
N LEU A 358 -27.96 10.91 -2.06
CA LEU A 358 -29.26 10.33 -1.80
C LEU A 358 -29.35 9.00 -2.53
N SER A 359 -29.62 7.94 -1.80
CA SER A 359 -29.81 6.60 -2.35
C SER A 359 -31.14 6.04 -1.91
N PHE A 360 -31.88 5.50 -2.86
CA PHE A 360 -33.13 4.80 -2.61
C PHE A 360 -32.99 3.39 -3.22
N LYS A 361 -33.16 2.39 -2.36
CA LYS A 361 -33.08 0.98 -2.76
C LYS A 361 -34.48 0.39 -2.66
N PHE A 362 -34.93 -0.22 -3.76
CA PHE A 362 -36.23 -0.89 -3.89
C PHE A 362 -36.15 -2.35 -3.48
#